data_f01ac8841e1d919dd0f57df461d48769
#
_entry.id   f01ac8841e1d919dd0f57df461d48769
#
_cell.length_a   1.000
_cell.length_b   1.000
_cell.length_c   1.000
_cell.angle_alpha   90.00
_cell.angle_beta   90.00
_cell.angle_gamma   90.00
#
_symmetry.space_group_name_H-M   'P 1'
#
loop_
_entity.id
_entity.type
_entity.pdbx_description
1 polymer ?
#
loop_
_entity_poly.entity_id
_entity_poly.type
_entity_poly.pdbx_seq_one_letter_code
_entity_poly.pdbx_strand_id
1 'polypeptide(L)'
;MKKVLLITNIPNPYRVPLFNELSKQLKNENIHLKIIFANKTYKRRLFQLNENEFQFDYSFLDNEAITIGNNTENSYFTYKGLSQQLKKEKPDAIIVSGFSSATVKVFLYSLLNRTPYIIWNGSIAKKGRKDSLVRTMQRKLLTRFASAFVAYGTKAKSYLTSIGAREEKVFIATNTVDTSFFEQETEKHRAAIVNDGIHHFIYLGYLVPRKNVGQLIEIAKILKSRRSDFCIDIIGDGESKQALEKMVVDYQLSNQIKFHGFKQKEELPPYFAKAKALLFQTDFDIWGLVLNEAMAAGVPCLSSINAGASEDLINNGVNGYIVDYQNKEEIVEKINFIIENPEKAQELGKQAGDFIRNNASLSKASTGFVKAIKTSLHLFI
;
A
#
# COMPACT_ATOMS: atom_id res chain seq x y z
N MET A 1 -21.47 -4.17 -24.91
CA MET A 1 -20.69 -3.81 -23.69
C MET A 1 -19.42 -4.61 -23.72
N LYS A 2 -18.24 -3.96 -23.62
CA LYS A 2 -16.93 -4.63 -23.54
C LYS A 2 -16.77 -5.29 -22.17
N LYS A 3 -16.10 -6.46 -22.11
CA LYS A 3 -15.86 -7.19 -20.86
C LYS A 3 -14.36 -7.16 -20.51
N VAL A 4 -14.03 -6.69 -19.31
CA VAL A 4 -12.67 -6.70 -18.76
C VAL A 4 -12.62 -7.62 -17.54
N LEU A 5 -11.65 -8.53 -17.52
CA LEU A 5 -11.34 -9.33 -16.33
C LEU A 5 -10.15 -8.74 -15.59
N LEU A 6 -10.25 -8.62 -14.26
CA LEU A 6 -9.13 -8.31 -13.40
C LEU A 6 -8.79 -9.54 -12.55
N ILE A 7 -7.56 -10.04 -12.64
CA ILE A 7 -7.10 -11.25 -11.95
C ILE A 7 -6.12 -10.86 -10.86
N THR A 8 -6.44 -11.21 -9.62
CA THR A 8 -5.57 -10.92 -8.46
C THR A 8 -5.59 -12.07 -7.45
N ASN A 9 -4.78 -11.98 -6.40
CA ASN A 9 -4.63 -13.07 -5.42
C ASN A 9 -5.81 -13.18 -4.46
N ILE A 10 -6.06 -12.15 -3.66
CA ILE A 10 -7.15 -12.11 -2.66
C ILE A 10 -7.83 -10.74 -2.64
N PRO A 11 -9.07 -10.66 -2.15
CA PRO A 11 -9.77 -9.39 -1.93
C PRO A 11 -9.25 -8.72 -0.65
N ASN A 12 -8.13 -7.99 -0.76
CA ASN A 12 -7.67 -7.20 0.39
C ASN A 12 -8.68 -6.09 0.71
N PRO A 13 -9.07 -5.86 1.98
CA PRO A 13 -10.07 -4.85 2.35
C PRO A 13 -9.78 -3.46 1.81
N TYR A 14 -8.51 -3.03 1.80
CA TYR A 14 -8.12 -1.73 1.24
C TYR A 14 -8.30 -1.60 -0.27
N ARG A 15 -8.44 -2.73 -1.02
CA ARG A 15 -8.64 -2.74 -2.47
C ARG A 15 -10.12 -2.78 -2.86
N VAL A 16 -11.00 -3.25 -1.98
CA VAL A 16 -12.43 -3.35 -2.27
C VAL A 16 -13.03 -1.99 -2.67
N PRO A 17 -12.78 -0.89 -1.95
CA PRO A 17 -13.25 0.44 -2.35
C PRO A 17 -12.71 0.89 -3.71
N LEU A 18 -11.45 0.59 -4.04
CA LEU A 18 -10.85 0.88 -5.34
C LEU A 18 -11.56 0.09 -6.47
N PHE A 19 -11.86 -1.18 -6.23
CA PHE A 19 -12.54 -2.01 -7.21
C PHE A 19 -13.99 -1.57 -7.43
N ASN A 20 -14.69 -1.14 -6.38
CA ASN A 20 -16.02 -0.54 -6.46
C ASN A 20 -15.99 0.72 -7.33
N GLU A 21 -15.08 1.64 -7.06
CA GLU A 21 -14.92 2.88 -7.82
C GLU A 21 -14.54 2.61 -9.29
N LEU A 22 -13.60 1.68 -9.51
CA LEU A 22 -13.21 1.27 -10.86
C LEU A 22 -14.39 0.67 -11.64
N SER A 23 -15.17 -0.22 -11.01
CA SER A 23 -16.36 -0.80 -11.62
C SER A 23 -17.39 0.26 -12.01
N LYS A 24 -17.61 1.25 -11.13
CA LYS A 24 -18.50 2.39 -11.37
C LYS A 24 -18.02 3.23 -12.57
N GLN A 25 -16.74 3.61 -12.61
CA GLN A 25 -16.18 4.41 -13.70
C GLN A 25 -16.26 3.65 -15.06
N LEU A 26 -15.91 2.36 -15.06
CA LEU A 26 -15.98 1.53 -16.27
C LEU A 26 -17.40 1.32 -16.78
N LYS A 27 -18.38 1.22 -15.88
CA LYS A 27 -19.80 1.14 -16.26
C LYS A 27 -20.25 2.38 -17.03
N ASN A 28 -19.78 3.56 -16.63
CA ASN A 28 -20.07 4.82 -17.36
C ASN A 28 -19.45 4.83 -18.78
N GLU A 29 -18.39 4.04 -19.00
CA GLU A 29 -17.72 3.86 -20.31
C GLU A 29 -18.27 2.64 -21.10
N ASN A 30 -19.40 2.08 -20.68
CA ASN A 30 -19.99 0.87 -21.26
C ASN A 30 -19.05 -0.36 -21.24
N ILE A 31 -18.25 -0.47 -20.18
CA ILE A 31 -17.32 -1.57 -19.93
C ILE A 31 -17.75 -2.31 -18.65
N HIS A 32 -17.91 -3.62 -18.75
CA HIS A 32 -18.19 -4.49 -17.60
C HIS A 32 -16.90 -5.02 -17.01
N LEU A 33 -16.70 -4.81 -15.70
CA LEU A 33 -15.58 -5.34 -14.94
C LEU A 33 -16.02 -6.57 -14.15
N LYS A 34 -15.28 -7.68 -14.30
CA LYS A 34 -15.37 -8.83 -13.42
C LYS A 34 -14.01 -9.12 -12.78
N ILE A 35 -13.99 -9.40 -11.49
CA ILE A 35 -12.75 -9.67 -10.75
C ILE A 35 -12.66 -11.15 -10.39
N ILE A 36 -11.54 -11.77 -10.70
CA ILE A 36 -11.25 -13.17 -10.37
C ILE A 36 -10.16 -13.19 -9.28
N PHE A 37 -10.53 -13.71 -8.12
CA PHE A 37 -9.61 -13.91 -7.01
C PHE A 37 -9.11 -15.36 -6.99
N ALA A 38 -7.80 -15.53 -6.71
CA ALA A 38 -7.25 -16.88 -6.54
C ALA A 38 -7.83 -17.56 -5.29
N ASN A 39 -8.02 -16.80 -4.20
CA ASN A 39 -8.55 -17.29 -2.92
C ASN A 39 -9.26 -16.18 -2.15
N LYS A 40 -10.03 -16.55 -1.11
CA LYS A 40 -10.68 -15.60 -0.18
C LYS A 40 -9.67 -14.96 0.78
N THR A 41 -8.78 -15.76 1.36
CA THR A 41 -7.77 -15.32 2.34
C THR A 41 -6.56 -16.25 2.37
N TYR A 42 -5.59 -16.00 3.24
CA TYR A 42 -4.49 -16.91 3.57
C TYR A 42 -3.95 -16.63 4.99
N LYS A 43 -3.25 -17.61 5.59
CA LYS A 43 -2.87 -17.66 7.03
C LYS A 43 -2.25 -16.40 7.63
N ARG A 44 -1.55 -15.58 6.84
CA ARG A 44 -0.91 -14.34 7.32
C ARG A 44 -1.89 -13.19 7.56
N ARG A 45 -3.08 -13.23 6.96
CA ARG A 45 -3.99 -12.09 6.98
C ARG A 45 -4.96 -12.18 8.15
N LEU A 46 -4.89 -11.19 9.04
CA LEU A 46 -5.73 -11.08 10.25
C LEU A 46 -7.02 -10.29 10.00
N PHE A 47 -7.20 -9.69 8.81
CA PHE A 47 -8.39 -8.95 8.50
C PHE A 47 -9.59 -9.86 8.24
N GLN A 48 -10.77 -9.37 8.55
CA GLN A 48 -12.04 -9.98 8.20
C GLN A 48 -12.48 -9.48 6.83
N LEU A 49 -13.00 -10.39 5.98
CA LEU A 49 -13.54 -10.07 4.68
C LEU A 49 -15.06 -9.94 4.77
N ASN A 50 -15.60 -8.80 4.35
CA ASN A 50 -17.03 -8.57 4.21
C ASN A 50 -17.41 -8.54 2.73
N GLU A 51 -17.94 -9.65 2.20
CA GLU A 51 -18.36 -9.74 0.78
C GLU A 51 -19.55 -8.82 0.47
N ASN A 52 -20.31 -8.35 1.46
CA ASN A 52 -21.42 -7.40 1.26
C ASN A 52 -20.94 -6.00 0.78
N GLU A 53 -19.66 -5.68 0.96
CA GLU A 53 -19.07 -4.44 0.47
C GLU A 53 -18.73 -4.47 -1.03
N PHE A 54 -18.82 -5.64 -1.69
CA PHE A 54 -18.47 -5.79 -3.09
C PHE A 54 -19.59 -5.27 -4.01
N GLN A 55 -19.32 -4.18 -4.71
CA GLN A 55 -20.23 -3.57 -5.69
C GLN A 55 -19.77 -3.85 -7.14
N PHE A 56 -19.05 -4.95 -7.35
CA PHE A 56 -18.56 -5.41 -8.65
C PHE A 56 -18.84 -6.90 -8.83
N ASP A 57 -18.85 -7.38 -10.08
CA ASP A 57 -18.95 -8.82 -10.37
C ASP A 57 -17.63 -9.53 -10.02
N TYR A 58 -17.70 -10.67 -9.36
CA TYR A 58 -16.52 -11.40 -8.94
C TYR A 58 -16.72 -12.93 -8.94
N SER A 59 -15.59 -13.63 -8.86
CA SER A 59 -15.57 -15.06 -8.60
C SER A 59 -14.27 -15.47 -7.92
N PHE A 60 -14.31 -16.59 -7.19
CA PHE A 60 -13.14 -17.21 -6.59
C PHE A 60 -12.74 -18.45 -7.41
N LEU A 61 -11.44 -18.73 -7.47
CA LEU A 61 -10.92 -19.99 -8.02
C LEU A 61 -10.78 -21.07 -6.94
N ASP A 62 -11.02 -20.72 -5.67
CA ASP A 62 -10.94 -21.58 -4.48
C ASP A 62 -9.64 -22.39 -4.39
N ASN A 63 -8.53 -21.72 -4.67
CA ASN A 63 -7.20 -22.32 -4.60
C ASN A 63 -6.55 -22.04 -3.24
N GLU A 64 -5.83 -22.99 -2.69
CA GLU A 64 -5.02 -22.77 -1.50
C GLU A 64 -3.76 -21.96 -1.80
N ALA A 65 -3.39 -21.06 -0.89
CA ALA A 65 -2.11 -20.39 -0.91
C ALA A 65 -1.04 -21.34 -0.35
N ILE A 66 0.05 -21.51 -1.09
CA ILE A 66 1.19 -22.35 -0.67
C ILE A 66 2.21 -21.44 0.02
N THR A 67 2.49 -21.70 1.30
CA THR A 67 3.57 -21.03 2.03
C THR A 67 4.82 -21.89 1.97
N ILE A 68 5.94 -21.32 1.52
CA ILE A 68 7.23 -22.04 1.44
C ILE A 68 8.10 -21.62 2.63
N GLY A 69 8.44 -22.59 3.49
CA GLY A 69 9.23 -22.38 4.71
C GLY A 69 8.42 -21.71 5.83
N ASN A 70 9.11 -21.32 6.90
CA ASN A 70 8.51 -20.69 8.07
C ASN A 70 8.20 -19.20 7.88
N ASN A 71 8.67 -18.60 6.77
CA ASN A 71 8.43 -17.17 6.50
C ASN A 71 7.09 -16.98 5.77
N THR A 72 6.08 -16.50 6.51
CA THR A 72 4.73 -16.22 5.99
C THR A 72 4.71 -15.11 4.92
N GLU A 73 5.80 -14.34 4.75
CA GLU A 73 5.95 -13.36 3.67
C GLU A 73 6.11 -14.03 2.29
N ASN A 74 6.55 -15.29 2.24
CA ASN A 74 6.75 -16.08 1.02
C ASN A 74 5.53 -16.95 0.70
N SER A 75 4.37 -16.34 0.53
CA SER A 75 3.15 -17.05 0.12
C SER A 75 2.98 -16.99 -1.40
N TYR A 76 2.82 -18.15 -2.02
CA TYR A 76 2.59 -18.30 -3.46
C TYR A 76 1.13 -18.72 -3.71
N PHE A 77 0.48 -18.04 -4.64
CA PHE A 77 -0.88 -18.37 -5.04
C PHE A 77 -0.86 -19.26 -6.29
N THR A 78 -1.63 -20.31 -6.23
CA THR A 78 -1.93 -21.10 -7.42
C THR A 78 -3.19 -20.54 -8.10
N TYR A 79 -3.32 -20.79 -9.41
CA TYR A 79 -4.46 -20.32 -10.18
C TYR A 79 -5.00 -21.50 -11.02
N LYS A 80 -5.27 -22.64 -10.33
CA LYS A 80 -5.96 -23.78 -10.96
C LYS A 80 -7.33 -23.33 -11.45
N GLY A 81 -7.80 -23.83 -12.59
CA GLY A 81 -9.09 -23.43 -13.16
C GLY A 81 -9.08 -22.09 -13.92
N LEU A 82 -8.06 -21.23 -13.79
CA LEU A 82 -8.03 -19.92 -14.46
C LEU A 82 -8.18 -20.03 -15.98
N SER A 83 -7.50 -20.99 -16.63
CA SER A 83 -7.58 -21.17 -18.08
C SER A 83 -8.99 -21.57 -18.55
N GLN A 84 -9.73 -22.35 -17.76
CA GLN A 84 -11.13 -22.69 -18.02
C GLN A 84 -12.03 -21.45 -17.86
N GLN A 85 -11.79 -20.68 -16.80
CA GLN A 85 -12.54 -19.45 -16.54
C GLN A 85 -12.32 -18.41 -17.65
N LEU A 86 -11.11 -18.23 -18.15
CA LEU A 86 -10.80 -17.35 -19.28
C LEU A 86 -11.56 -17.78 -20.56
N LYS A 87 -11.58 -19.10 -20.85
CA LYS A 87 -12.34 -19.64 -22.00
C LYS A 87 -13.85 -19.42 -21.88
N LYS A 88 -14.40 -19.55 -20.65
CA LYS A 88 -15.81 -19.31 -20.35
C LYS A 88 -16.19 -17.84 -20.50
N GLU A 89 -15.40 -16.95 -19.92
CA GLU A 89 -15.69 -15.51 -19.83
C GLU A 89 -15.47 -14.76 -21.16
N LYS A 90 -14.54 -15.22 -22.00
CA LYS A 90 -14.16 -14.62 -23.29
C LYS A 90 -13.99 -13.09 -23.21
N PRO A 91 -13.05 -12.59 -22.37
CA PRO A 91 -12.89 -11.16 -22.16
C PRO A 91 -12.35 -10.43 -23.39
N ASP A 92 -12.69 -9.13 -23.53
CA ASP A 92 -12.11 -8.23 -24.52
C ASP A 92 -10.72 -7.72 -24.08
N ALA A 93 -10.45 -7.61 -22.76
CA ALA A 93 -9.14 -7.32 -22.19
C ALA A 93 -8.98 -7.95 -20.80
N ILE A 94 -7.74 -8.16 -20.37
CA ILE A 94 -7.42 -8.80 -19.09
C ILE A 94 -6.41 -7.95 -18.33
N ILE A 95 -6.70 -7.64 -17.06
CA ILE A 95 -5.72 -7.06 -16.12
C ILE A 95 -5.23 -8.19 -15.23
N VAL A 96 -3.92 -8.33 -15.06
CA VAL A 96 -3.33 -9.34 -14.18
C VAL A 96 -2.36 -8.69 -13.19
N SER A 97 -2.47 -9.07 -11.92
CA SER A 97 -1.64 -8.52 -10.84
C SER A 97 -0.26 -9.19 -10.80
N GLY A 98 0.80 -8.40 -11.02
CA GLY A 98 2.21 -8.81 -10.90
C GLY A 98 2.69 -9.79 -11.96
N PHE A 99 3.83 -10.43 -11.66
CA PHE A 99 4.46 -11.46 -12.49
C PHE A 99 4.34 -12.84 -11.82
N SER A 100 3.14 -13.40 -11.83
CA SER A 100 2.80 -14.67 -11.20
C SER A 100 2.51 -15.77 -12.24
N SER A 101 2.17 -16.96 -11.77
CA SER A 101 1.68 -18.05 -12.63
C SER A 101 0.39 -17.67 -13.37
N ALA A 102 -0.43 -16.77 -12.81
CA ALA A 102 -1.58 -16.21 -13.51
C ALA A 102 -1.16 -15.43 -14.76
N THR A 103 -0.09 -14.62 -14.65
CA THR A 103 0.41 -13.80 -15.76
C THR A 103 0.88 -14.67 -16.93
N VAL A 104 1.52 -15.81 -16.63
CA VAL A 104 1.90 -16.79 -17.66
C VAL A 104 0.67 -17.40 -18.35
N LYS A 105 -0.35 -17.80 -17.58
CA LYS A 105 -1.60 -18.34 -18.15
C LYS A 105 -2.36 -17.31 -18.99
N VAL A 106 -2.41 -16.05 -18.53
CA VAL A 106 -2.99 -14.94 -19.26
C VAL A 106 -2.23 -14.68 -20.57
N PHE A 107 -0.90 -14.66 -20.51
CA PHE A 107 -0.05 -14.51 -21.70
C PHE A 107 -0.33 -15.59 -22.76
N LEU A 108 -0.38 -16.88 -22.36
CA LEU A 108 -0.70 -17.97 -23.27
C LEU A 108 -2.12 -17.84 -23.87
N TYR A 109 -3.11 -17.48 -23.03
CA TYR A 109 -4.47 -17.22 -23.50
C TYR A 109 -4.51 -16.05 -24.50
N SER A 110 -3.81 -14.98 -24.19
CA SER A 110 -3.69 -13.77 -25.02
C SER A 110 -3.13 -14.07 -26.41
N LEU A 111 -2.07 -14.88 -26.48
CA LEU A 111 -1.48 -15.30 -27.77
C LEU A 111 -2.47 -16.11 -28.62
N LEU A 112 -3.22 -17.03 -28.00
CA LEU A 112 -4.15 -17.91 -28.72
C LEU A 112 -5.43 -17.20 -29.17
N ASN A 113 -5.91 -16.23 -28.39
CA ASN A 113 -7.20 -15.58 -28.61
C ASN A 113 -7.08 -14.13 -29.06
N ARG A 114 -5.87 -13.60 -29.26
CA ARG A 114 -5.58 -12.18 -29.59
C ARG A 114 -6.24 -11.18 -28.62
N THR A 115 -6.38 -11.59 -27.36
CA THR A 115 -6.97 -10.76 -26.30
C THR A 115 -5.86 -9.94 -25.64
N PRO A 116 -5.90 -8.59 -25.63
CA PRO A 116 -4.88 -7.77 -24.98
C PRO A 116 -4.85 -7.99 -23.47
N TYR A 117 -3.67 -7.90 -22.88
CA TYR A 117 -3.54 -7.95 -21.42
C TYR A 117 -2.69 -6.82 -20.87
N ILE A 118 -3.02 -6.41 -19.65
CA ILE A 118 -2.46 -5.30 -18.90
C ILE A 118 -1.81 -5.89 -17.65
N ILE A 119 -0.57 -5.50 -17.36
CA ILE A 119 0.11 -5.89 -16.13
C ILE A 119 -0.06 -4.79 -15.08
N TRP A 120 -0.71 -5.11 -13.96
CA TRP A 120 -0.81 -4.24 -12.79
C TRP A 120 0.28 -4.59 -11.77
N ASN A 121 1.24 -3.70 -11.55
CA ASN A 121 2.44 -4.02 -10.79
C ASN A 121 2.83 -2.94 -9.79
N GLY A 122 3.18 -3.38 -8.57
CA GLY A 122 3.76 -2.55 -7.52
C GLY A 122 5.23 -2.82 -7.24
N SER A 123 5.85 -3.78 -7.96
CA SER A 123 7.26 -4.10 -7.69
C SER A 123 8.16 -2.90 -7.97
N ILE A 124 9.12 -2.69 -7.07
CA ILE A 124 10.17 -1.68 -7.20
C ILE A 124 11.54 -2.36 -7.20
N ALA A 125 12.54 -1.70 -7.76
CA ALA A 125 13.91 -2.19 -7.67
C ALA A 125 14.37 -2.21 -6.20
N LYS A 126 14.91 -3.34 -5.75
CA LYS A 126 15.48 -3.46 -4.40
C LYS A 126 17.00 -3.37 -4.51
N LYS A 127 17.59 -2.39 -3.83
CA LYS A 127 19.05 -2.21 -3.76
C LYS A 127 19.69 -3.51 -3.22
N GLY A 128 20.71 -4.01 -3.90
CA GLY A 128 21.44 -5.21 -3.47
C GLY A 128 20.77 -6.57 -3.81
N ARG A 129 19.54 -6.61 -4.36
CA ARG A 129 18.90 -7.85 -4.80
C ARG A 129 18.94 -7.99 -6.31
N LYS A 130 19.67 -8.97 -6.82
CA LYS A 130 19.61 -9.36 -8.23
C LYS A 130 18.55 -10.45 -8.40
N ASP A 131 17.58 -10.25 -9.29
CA ASP A 131 16.70 -11.34 -9.73
C ASP A 131 17.53 -12.38 -10.51
N SER A 132 17.13 -13.66 -10.47
CA SER A 132 17.76 -14.68 -11.31
C SER A 132 17.57 -14.32 -12.79
N LEU A 133 18.52 -14.71 -13.64
CA LEU A 133 18.45 -14.47 -15.09
C LEU A 133 17.14 -15.00 -15.68
N VAL A 134 16.73 -16.21 -15.29
CA VAL A 134 15.48 -16.83 -15.74
C VAL A 134 14.27 -15.96 -15.39
N ARG A 135 14.19 -15.47 -14.16
CA ARG A 135 13.08 -14.59 -13.72
C ARG A 135 13.08 -13.27 -14.49
N THR A 136 14.26 -12.70 -14.74
CA THR A 136 14.41 -11.47 -15.51
C THR A 136 13.97 -11.68 -16.96
N MET A 137 14.39 -12.76 -17.59
CA MET A 137 14.00 -13.11 -18.97
C MET A 137 12.49 -13.36 -19.07
N GLN A 138 11.91 -14.10 -18.12
CA GLN A 138 10.45 -14.31 -18.06
C GLN A 138 9.69 -12.98 -17.96
N ARG A 139 10.11 -12.07 -17.06
CA ARG A 139 9.47 -10.77 -16.91
C ARG A 139 9.58 -9.94 -18.19
N LYS A 140 10.77 -9.89 -18.81
CA LYS A 140 10.97 -9.17 -20.08
C LYS A 140 10.07 -9.73 -21.19
N LEU A 141 9.95 -11.05 -21.30
CA LEU A 141 9.06 -11.69 -22.27
C LEU A 141 7.60 -11.28 -22.05
N LEU A 142 7.10 -11.41 -20.82
CA LEU A 142 5.73 -11.04 -20.47
C LEU A 142 5.47 -9.53 -20.69
N THR A 143 6.45 -8.69 -20.37
CA THR A 143 6.38 -7.24 -20.59
C THR A 143 6.30 -6.89 -22.08
N ARG A 144 7.07 -7.57 -22.93
CA ARG A 144 7.11 -7.31 -24.39
C ARG A 144 5.74 -7.47 -25.06
N PHE A 145 4.93 -8.40 -24.58
CA PHE A 145 3.63 -8.72 -25.19
C PHE A 145 2.42 -8.05 -24.47
N ALA A 146 2.65 -7.41 -23.34
CA ALA A 146 1.58 -6.66 -22.66
C ALA A 146 1.19 -5.41 -23.46
N SER A 147 -0.10 -5.14 -23.53
CA SER A 147 -0.66 -4.00 -24.28
C SER A 147 -0.50 -2.68 -23.53
N ALA A 148 -0.60 -2.72 -22.20
CA ALA A 148 -0.42 -1.58 -21.30
C ALA A 148 -0.01 -2.04 -19.89
N PHE A 149 0.30 -1.08 -19.02
CA PHE A 149 0.72 -1.32 -17.64
C PHE A 149 0.04 -0.35 -16.69
N VAL A 150 -0.25 -0.85 -15.48
CA VAL A 150 -0.70 -0.02 -14.36
C VAL A 150 0.33 -0.12 -13.24
N ALA A 151 0.96 1.00 -12.90
CA ALA A 151 1.99 1.09 -11.87
C ALA A 151 1.43 1.71 -10.58
N TYR A 152 1.88 1.23 -9.39
CA TYR A 152 1.46 1.79 -8.10
C TYR A 152 1.94 3.24 -7.89
N GLY A 153 3.06 3.63 -8.52
CA GLY A 153 3.67 4.94 -8.43
C GLY A 153 4.93 5.01 -9.28
N THR A 154 5.70 6.07 -9.11
CA THR A 154 6.87 6.42 -9.93
C THR A 154 7.95 5.33 -9.89
N LYS A 155 8.30 4.80 -8.71
CA LYS A 155 9.29 3.70 -8.59
C LYS A 155 8.85 2.43 -9.30
N ALA A 156 7.55 2.11 -9.26
CA ALA A 156 7.01 0.95 -9.96
C ALA A 156 6.97 1.18 -11.49
N LYS A 157 6.68 2.41 -11.94
CA LYS A 157 6.81 2.80 -13.35
C LYS A 157 8.25 2.64 -13.82
N SER A 158 9.23 3.18 -13.09
CA SER A 158 10.66 3.05 -13.39
C SER A 158 11.11 1.58 -13.44
N TYR A 159 10.61 0.75 -12.53
CA TYR A 159 10.88 -0.69 -12.59
C TYR A 159 10.33 -1.35 -13.87
N LEU A 160 9.09 -1.07 -14.24
CA LEU A 160 8.47 -1.63 -15.45
C LEU A 160 9.23 -1.19 -16.72
N THR A 161 9.64 0.06 -16.83
CA THR A 161 10.43 0.55 -17.97
C THR A 161 11.81 -0.10 -18.02
N SER A 162 12.44 -0.33 -16.88
CA SER A 162 13.75 -1.02 -16.80
C SER A 162 13.73 -2.47 -17.31
N ILE A 163 12.56 -3.11 -17.30
CA ILE A 163 12.38 -4.47 -17.83
C ILE A 163 11.73 -4.51 -19.22
N GLY A 164 11.61 -3.35 -19.90
CA GLY A 164 11.21 -3.24 -21.29
C GLY A 164 9.79 -2.77 -21.56
N ALA A 165 9.05 -2.26 -20.56
CA ALA A 165 7.78 -1.58 -20.80
C ALA A 165 8.02 -0.23 -21.51
N ARG A 166 7.24 0.07 -22.54
CA ARG A 166 7.25 1.39 -23.18
C ARG A 166 6.61 2.40 -22.26
N GLU A 167 7.30 3.52 -22.01
CA GLU A 167 6.92 4.49 -21.00
C GLU A 167 5.51 5.07 -21.22
N GLU A 168 5.16 5.36 -22.48
CA GLU A 168 3.85 5.88 -22.88
C GLU A 168 2.69 4.90 -22.66
N LYS A 169 3.00 3.62 -22.39
CA LYS A 169 2.02 2.56 -22.05
C LYS A 169 1.95 2.26 -20.56
N VAL A 170 2.70 2.98 -19.74
CA VAL A 170 2.70 2.81 -18.26
C VAL A 170 1.90 3.93 -17.62
N PHE A 171 0.72 3.60 -17.12
CA PHE A 171 -0.17 4.52 -16.42
C PHE A 171 0.00 4.36 -14.92
N ILE A 172 0.15 5.46 -14.21
CA ILE A 172 0.18 5.45 -12.74
C ILE A 172 -1.26 5.41 -12.24
N ALA A 173 -1.56 4.38 -11.42
CA ALA A 173 -2.72 4.30 -10.57
C ALA A 173 -2.20 4.22 -9.14
N THR A 174 -2.07 5.38 -8.51
CA THR A 174 -1.48 5.50 -7.17
C THR A 174 -2.12 4.49 -6.24
N ASN A 175 -1.29 3.61 -5.63
CA ASN A 175 -1.81 2.64 -4.70
C ASN A 175 -2.39 3.38 -3.49
N THR A 176 -3.66 3.17 -3.18
CA THR A 176 -4.40 3.97 -2.22
C THR A 176 -5.37 3.13 -1.39
N VAL A 177 -5.97 3.77 -0.41
CA VAL A 177 -7.00 3.25 0.50
C VAL A 177 -8.27 4.08 0.37
N ASP A 178 -9.30 3.74 1.13
CA ASP A 178 -10.47 4.60 1.30
C ASP A 178 -10.09 5.84 2.12
N THR A 179 -9.61 6.86 1.43
CA THR A 179 -9.11 8.10 2.03
C THR A 179 -10.22 8.89 2.72
N SER A 180 -11.44 8.83 2.18
CA SER A 180 -12.61 9.52 2.75
C SER A 180 -12.98 8.96 4.12
N PHE A 181 -12.85 7.64 4.31
CA PHE A 181 -13.07 7.00 5.60
C PHE A 181 -12.11 7.55 6.68
N PHE A 182 -10.81 7.57 6.38
CA PHE A 182 -9.83 8.04 7.37
C PHE A 182 -9.99 9.51 7.70
N GLU A 183 -10.29 10.36 6.69
CA GLU A 183 -10.57 11.78 6.87
C GLU A 183 -11.76 11.99 7.81
N GLN A 184 -12.91 11.41 7.47
CA GLN A 184 -14.17 11.63 8.18
C GLN A 184 -14.18 11.02 9.59
N GLU A 185 -13.72 9.78 9.73
CA GLU A 185 -13.73 9.12 11.04
C GLU A 185 -12.70 9.71 11.99
N THR A 186 -11.53 10.11 11.50
CA THR A 186 -10.53 10.79 12.35
C THR A 186 -11.04 12.13 12.86
N GLU A 187 -11.70 12.91 12.02
CA GLU A 187 -12.24 14.22 12.41
C GLU A 187 -13.29 14.11 13.53
N LYS A 188 -14.16 13.09 13.48
CA LYS A 188 -15.13 12.83 14.58
C LYS A 188 -14.44 12.61 15.92
N HIS A 189 -13.27 11.97 15.93
CA HIS A 189 -12.53 11.69 17.17
C HIS A 189 -11.73 12.89 17.68
N ARG A 190 -11.34 13.84 16.81
CA ARG A 190 -10.54 15.02 17.23
C ARG A 190 -11.23 15.87 18.26
N ALA A 191 -12.53 16.08 18.10
CA ALA A 191 -13.33 16.89 19.05
C ALA A 191 -13.38 16.28 20.49
N ALA A 192 -13.13 15.00 20.63
CA ALA A 192 -13.17 14.29 21.91
C ALA A 192 -11.78 14.11 22.56
N ILE A 193 -10.70 14.63 21.94
CA ILE A 193 -9.36 14.47 22.49
C ILE A 193 -9.18 15.32 23.74
N VAL A 194 -8.84 14.64 24.84
CA VAL A 194 -8.40 15.31 26.06
C VAL A 194 -6.89 15.50 25.98
N ASN A 195 -6.45 16.73 26.21
CA ASN A 195 -5.02 17.03 26.32
C ASN A 195 -4.48 16.49 27.64
N ASP A 196 -3.73 15.40 27.58
CA ASP A 196 -3.08 14.79 28.73
C ASP A 196 -1.65 15.27 28.98
N GLY A 197 -1.23 16.30 28.24
CA GLY A 197 0.14 16.85 28.29
C GLY A 197 1.20 15.98 27.60
N ILE A 198 0.79 14.91 26.93
CA ILE A 198 1.68 13.98 26.24
C ILE A 198 1.55 14.18 24.71
N HIS A 199 2.69 14.26 24.04
CA HIS A 199 2.76 14.35 22.57
C HIS A 199 2.82 12.94 21.98
N HIS A 200 1.71 12.49 21.36
CA HIS A 200 1.60 11.16 20.77
C HIS A 200 2.14 11.12 19.34
N PHE A 201 2.99 10.15 19.06
CA PHE A 201 3.43 9.76 17.73
C PHE A 201 2.99 8.34 17.48
N ILE A 202 2.73 7.98 16.23
CA ILE A 202 2.30 6.62 15.91
C ILE A 202 3.25 5.94 14.95
N TYR A 203 3.42 4.64 15.13
CA TYR A 203 3.89 3.71 14.12
C TYR A 203 2.77 2.72 13.81
N LEU A 204 2.53 2.45 12.54
CA LEU A 204 1.53 1.49 12.10
C LEU A 204 2.14 0.51 11.09
N GLY A 205 2.08 -0.79 11.38
CA GLY A 205 2.57 -1.82 10.46
C GLY A 205 2.97 -3.13 11.12
N TYR A 206 3.30 -4.13 10.31
CA TYR A 206 3.78 -5.41 10.81
C TYR A 206 5.11 -5.26 11.55
N LEU A 207 5.24 -5.97 12.68
CA LEU A 207 6.48 -6.02 13.48
C LEU A 207 7.36 -7.16 12.97
N VAL A 208 8.00 -6.94 11.82
CA VAL A 208 8.88 -7.91 11.12
C VAL A 208 10.25 -7.27 10.83
N PRO A 209 11.33 -8.06 10.66
CA PRO A 209 12.70 -7.55 10.55
C PRO A 209 12.88 -6.42 9.53
N ARG A 210 12.30 -6.56 8.34
CA ARG A 210 12.43 -5.54 7.28
C ARG A 210 11.78 -4.19 7.60
N LYS A 211 10.92 -4.12 8.62
CA LYS A 211 10.34 -2.86 9.12
C LYS A 211 11.24 -2.16 10.11
N ASN A 212 12.21 -2.89 10.68
CA ASN A 212 13.27 -2.37 11.54
C ASN A 212 12.77 -1.38 12.61
N VAL A 213 11.70 -1.75 13.30
CA VAL A 213 11.01 -0.90 14.31
C VAL A 213 11.93 -0.60 15.50
N GLY A 214 12.97 -1.40 15.71
CA GLY A 214 14.01 -1.13 16.72
C GLY A 214 14.66 0.24 16.59
N GLN A 215 14.77 0.79 15.38
CA GLN A 215 15.26 2.16 15.17
C GLN A 215 14.39 3.20 15.88
N LEU A 216 13.07 3.01 15.95
CA LEU A 216 12.17 3.93 16.67
C LEU A 216 12.42 3.87 18.18
N ILE A 217 12.75 2.69 18.71
CA ILE A 217 13.09 2.53 20.13
C ILE A 217 14.41 3.23 20.46
N GLU A 218 15.40 3.15 19.56
CA GLU A 218 16.66 3.89 19.72
C GLU A 218 16.46 5.41 19.62
N ILE A 219 15.62 5.87 18.70
CA ILE A 219 15.23 7.29 18.59
C ILE A 219 14.52 7.75 19.87
N ALA A 220 13.59 6.96 20.40
CA ALA A 220 12.92 7.26 21.66
C ALA A 220 13.89 7.36 22.84
N LYS A 221 14.94 6.53 22.87
CA LYS A 221 16.02 6.60 23.89
C LYS A 221 16.76 7.94 23.81
N ILE A 222 17.12 8.39 22.62
CA ILE A 222 17.76 9.69 22.43
C ILE A 222 16.79 10.83 22.81
N LEU A 223 15.55 10.77 22.34
CA LEU A 223 14.56 11.79 22.64
C LEU A 223 14.29 11.91 24.15
N LYS A 224 14.21 10.77 24.87
CA LYS A 224 14.02 10.71 26.32
C LYS A 224 15.12 11.45 27.09
N SER A 225 16.35 11.52 26.59
CA SER A 225 17.42 12.30 27.24
C SER A 225 17.20 13.81 27.16
N ARG A 226 16.27 14.28 26.31
CA ARG A 226 15.97 15.70 26.08
C ARG A 226 14.60 16.10 26.63
N ARG A 227 13.61 15.17 26.60
CA ARG A 227 12.23 15.41 27.07
C ARG A 227 11.54 14.10 27.45
N SER A 228 10.50 14.17 28.29
CA SER A 228 9.75 13.01 28.76
C SER A 228 8.26 13.05 28.41
N ASP A 229 7.77 14.16 27.85
CA ASP A 229 6.36 14.45 27.55
C ASP A 229 5.92 13.93 26.18
N PHE A 230 6.40 12.73 25.80
CA PHE A 230 6.01 12.08 24.54
C PHE A 230 5.69 10.61 24.73
N CYS A 231 4.90 10.07 23.80
CA CYS A 231 4.61 8.64 23.67
C CYS A 231 4.64 8.23 22.20
N ILE A 232 5.27 7.09 21.89
CA ILE A 232 5.18 6.45 20.58
C ILE A 232 4.25 5.25 20.70
N ASP A 233 3.10 5.34 20.07
CA ASP A 233 2.09 4.29 20.00
C ASP A 233 2.42 3.35 18.85
N ILE A 234 2.83 2.12 19.14
CA ILE A 234 3.19 1.10 18.16
C ILE A 234 1.96 0.21 17.93
N ILE A 235 1.38 0.33 16.72
CA ILE A 235 0.19 -0.41 16.30
C ILE A 235 0.60 -1.46 15.28
N GLY A 236 0.42 -2.72 15.63
CA GLY A 236 0.78 -3.85 14.79
C GLY A 236 1.20 -5.07 15.58
N ASP A 237 1.44 -6.16 14.87
CA ASP A 237 1.90 -7.42 15.42
C ASP A 237 2.89 -8.10 14.47
N GLY A 238 3.66 -9.06 14.95
CA GLY A 238 4.62 -9.81 14.16
C GLY A 238 5.72 -10.46 14.98
N GLU A 239 6.54 -11.24 14.30
CA GLU A 239 7.59 -12.06 14.92
C GLU A 239 8.65 -11.28 15.72
N SER A 240 8.82 -9.98 15.44
CA SER A 240 9.79 -9.13 16.16
C SER A 240 9.24 -8.55 17.46
N LYS A 241 7.94 -8.71 17.78
CA LYS A 241 7.28 -8.02 18.90
C LYS A 241 7.97 -8.27 20.25
N GLN A 242 8.20 -9.53 20.60
CA GLN A 242 8.82 -9.87 21.90
C GLN A 242 10.22 -9.25 22.05
N ALA A 243 11.04 -9.25 20.99
CA ALA A 243 12.35 -8.65 21.01
C ALA A 243 12.28 -7.11 21.18
N LEU A 244 11.29 -6.47 20.54
CA LEU A 244 11.05 -5.03 20.65
C LEU A 244 10.55 -4.65 22.07
N GLU A 245 9.62 -5.41 22.64
CA GLU A 245 9.14 -5.21 24.00
C GLU A 245 10.28 -5.35 25.03
N LYS A 246 11.14 -6.35 24.87
CA LYS A 246 12.34 -6.50 25.71
C LYS A 246 13.27 -5.28 25.57
N MET A 247 13.50 -4.81 24.37
CA MET A 247 14.34 -3.62 24.11
C MET A 247 13.79 -2.36 24.81
N VAL A 248 12.45 -2.20 24.84
CA VAL A 248 11.77 -1.11 25.56
C VAL A 248 12.04 -1.19 27.08
N VAL A 249 12.00 -2.39 27.66
CA VAL A 249 12.29 -2.61 29.07
C VAL A 249 13.76 -2.34 29.37
N ASP A 250 14.68 -2.90 28.58
CA ASP A 250 16.13 -2.75 28.75
C ASP A 250 16.57 -1.27 28.66
N TYR A 251 15.89 -0.46 27.84
CA TYR A 251 16.14 0.98 27.72
C TYR A 251 15.26 1.85 28.65
N GLN A 252 14.47 1.21 29.53
CA GLN A 252 13.57 1.90 30.47
C GLN A 252 12.58 2.86 29.80
N LEU A 253 12.05 2.48 28.62
CA LEU A 253 11.15 3.31 27.80
C LEU A 253 9.67 2.97 27.96
N SER A 254 9.27 2.21 28.99
CA SER A 254 7.89 1.72 29.16
C SER A 254 6.85 2.84 29.30
N ASN A 255 7.26 4.06 29.67
CA ASN A 255 6.36 5.21 29.69
C ASN A 255 6.27 5.92 28.32
N GLN A 256 7.31 5.82 27.47
CA GLN A 256 7.43 6.49 26.19
C GLN A 256 7.02 5.62 24.99
N ILE A 257 6.87 4.31 25.17
CA ILE A 257 6.49 3.40 24.08
C ILE A 257 5.37 2.48 24.56
N LYS A 258 4.28 2.43 23.77
CA LYS A 258 3.12 1.57 24.04
C LYS A 258 2.85 0.67 22.83
N PHE A 259 2.72 -0.65 23.09
CA PHE A 259 2.31 -1.62 22.07
C PHE A 259 0.81 -1.88 22.16
N HIS A 260 0.07 -1.65 21.08
CA HIS A 260 -1.39 -1.78 21.02
C HIS A 260 -1.86 -3.05 20.29
N GLY A 261 -0.93 -3.87 19.80
CA GLY A 261 -1.26 -5.03 18.98
C GLY A 261 -1.82 -4.66 17.60
N PHE A 262 -2.33 -5.66 16.89
CA PHE A 262 -3.00 -5.45 15.61
C PHE A 262 -4.34 -4.76 15.82
N LYS A 263 -4.67 -3.81 14.94
CA LYS A 263 -5.94 -3.09 14.90
C LYS A 263 -6.58 -3.22 13.53
N GLN A 264 -7.91 -3.39 13.51
CA GLN A 264 -8.69 -3.30 12.28
C GLN A 264 -8.78 -1.83 11.83
N LYS A 265 -9.15 -1.62 10.56
CA LYS A 265 -9.26 -0.29 9.94
C LYS A 265 -10.12 0.68 10.77
N GLU A 266 -11.22 0.18 11.29
CA GLU A 266 -12.22 0.94 12.06
C GLU A 266 -11.72 1.38 13.44
N GLU A 267 -10.70 0.72 13.98
CA GLU A 267 -10.09 1.02 15.27
C GLU A 267 -8.95 2.07 15.18
N LEU A 268 -8.50 2.43 13.96
CA LEU A 268 -7.35 3.31 13.74
C LEU A 268 -7.64 4.80 13.93
N PRO A 269 -8.83 5.34 13.58
CA PRO A 269 -9.11 6.77 13.62
C PRO A 269 -8.83 7.46 14.97
N PRO A 270 -9.11 6.85 16.15
CA PRO A 270 -8.77 7.47 17.44
C PRO A 270 -7.26 7.69 17.63
N TYR A 271 -6.42 6.79 17.13
CA TYR A 271 -4.97 6.92 17.20
C TYR A 271 -4.47 8.03 16.27
N PHE A 272 -4.99 8.10 15.05
CA PHE A 272 -4.66 9.19 14.13
C PHE A 272 -5.10 10.55 14.66
N ALA A 273 -6.28 10.63 15.28
CA ALA A 273 -6.79 11.86 15.86
C ALA A 273 -5.86 12.44 16.94
N LYS A 274 -5.24 11.59 17.76
CA LYS A 274 -4.32 11.97 18.83
C LYS A 274 -2.88 12.21 18.33
N ALA A 275 -2.52 11.67 17.18
CA ALA A 275 -1.14 11.68 16.70
C ALA A 275 -0.67 13.04 16.23
N LYS A 276 0.53 13.45 16.68
CA LYS A 276 1.27 14.62 16.16
C LYS A 276 1.94 14.32 14.83
N ALA A 277 2.42 13.09 14.62
CA ALA A 277 2.93 12.59 13.34
C ALA A 277 2.95 11.05 13.29
N LEU A 278 2.93 10.53 12.05
CA LEU A 278 3.28 9.14 11.77
C LEU A 278 4.82 9.02 11.64
N LEU A 279 5.42 8.08 12.36
CA LEU A 279 6.82 7.69 12.22
C LEU A 279 6.90 6.42 11.37
N PHE A 280 7.01 6.58 10.05
CA PHE A 280 6.99 5.45 9.14
C PHE A 280 8.39 4.94 8.82
N GLN A 281 8.95 4.17 9.77
CA GLN A 281 10.21 3.45 9.58
C GLN A 281 10.01 2.19 8.75
N THR A 282 10.89 1.97 7.79
CA THR A 282 11.07 0.70 7.08
C THR A 282 12.41 0.68 6.36
N ASP A 283 13.07 -0.48 6.35
CA ASP A 283 14.26 -0.70 5.51
C ASP A 283 13.87 -1.05 4.07
N PHE A 284 12.64 -1.53 3.87
CA PHE A 284 12.07 -1.77 2.54
C PHE A 284 10.56 -1.93 2.61
N ASP A 285 9.84 -1.10 1.88
CA ASP A 285 8.44 -1.30 1.55
C ASP A 285 8.19 -0.99 0.07
N ILE A 286 7.38 -1.82 -0.58
CA ILE A 286 6.97 -1.61 -1.97
C ILE A 286 6.16 -0.32 -2.11
N TRP A 287 5.35 0.01 -1.11
CA TRP A 287 4.52 1.22 -1.08
C TRP A 287 4.50 1.83 0.32
N GLY A 288 3.68 1.29 1.22
CA GLY A 288 3.44 1.83 2.55
C GLY A 288 2.08 2.53 2.62
N LEU A 289 0.98 1.75 2.50
CA LEU A 289 -0.39 2.29 2.54
C LEU A 289 -0.71 3.09 3.80
N VAL A 290 0.00 2.84 4.89
CA VAL A 290 -0.14 3.61 6.14
C VAL A 290 0.16 5.11 5.94
N LEU A 291 0.96 5.48 4.93
CA LEU A 291 1.15 6.88 4.56
C LEU A 291 -0.15 7.49 4.01
N ASN A 292 -0.84 6.75 3.13
CA ASN A 292 -2.12 7.21 2.61
C ASN A 292 -3.15 7.36 3.74
N GLU A 293 -3.18 6.43 4.70
CA GLU A 293 -4.09 6.43 5.85
C GLU A 293 -3.84 7.63 6.77
N ALA A 294 -2.58 7.83 7.19
CA ALA A 294 -2.20 8.94 8.07
C ALA A 294 -2.37 10.31 7.40
N MET A 295 -1.95 10.44 6.14
CA MET A 295 -2.11 11.70 5.40
C MET A 295 -3.58 12.03 5.17
N ALA A 296 -4.42 11.03 4.83
CA ALA A 296 -5.87 11.23 4.71
C ALA A 296 -6.51 11.65 6.05
N ALA A 297 -6.01 11.12 7.16
CA ALA A 297 -6.37 11.53 8.50
C ALA A 297 -5.83 12.92 8.90
N GLY A 298 -5.14 13.63 8.01
CA GLY A 298 -4.53 14.93 8.30
C GLY A 298 -3.36 14.87 9.29
N VAL A 299 -2.64 13.73 9.32
CA VAL A 299 -1.47 13.52 10.17
C VAL A 299 -0.20 13.65 9.32
N PRO A 300 0.72 14.56 9.66
CA PRO A 300 1.98 14.68 8.94
C PRO A 300 2.85 13.44 9.14
N CYS A 301 3.67 13.11 8.13
CA CYS A 301 4.45 11.87 8.15
C CYS A 301 5.95 12.16 8.12
N LEU A 302 6.71 11.47 8.98
CA LEU A 302 8.15 11.27 8.83
C LEU A 302 8.34 9.91 8.16
N SER A 303 8.56 9.92 6.85
CA SER A 303 8.56 8.69 6.04
C SER A 303 9.97 8.29 5.63
N SER A 304 10.29 6.99 5.80
CA SER A 304 11.58 6.44 5.38
C SER A 304 11.82 6.64 3.88
N ILE A 305 13.04 7.03 3.49
CA ILE A 305 13.52 7.07 2.11
C ILE A 305 13.40 5.72 1.39
N ASN A 306 13.32 4.62 2.17
CA ASN A 306 13.20 3.25 1.68
C ASN A 306 11.75 2.79 1.45
N ALA A 307 10.77 3.65 1.70
CA ALA A 307 9.38 3.38 1.36
C ALA A 307 9.08 3.77 -0.09
N GLY A 308 8.36 2.91 -0.79
CA GLY A 308 8.03 3.13 -2.21
C GLY A 308 7.16 4.35 -2.46
N ALA A 309 6.27 4.67 -1.52
CA ALA A 309 5.34 5.78 -1.64
C ALA A 309 5.93 7.16 -1.28
N SER A 310 7.10 7.22 -0.60
CA SER A 310 7.60 8.48 -0.05
C SER A 310 7.75 9.57 -1.12
N GLU A 311 8.38 9.24 -2.25
CA GLU A 311 8.60 10.19 -3.34
C GLU A 311 7.32 10.62 -4.08
N ASP A 312 6.30 9.76 -4.08
CA ASP A 312 5.01 10.03 -4.74
C ASP A 312 4.05 10.83 -3.85
N LEU A 313 4.16 10.70 -2.51
CA LEU A 313 3.19 11.26 -1.57
C LEU A 313 3.73 12.44 -0.74
N ILE A 314 5.04 12.49 -0.47
CA ILE A 314 5.62 13.47 0.44
C ILE A 314 6.38 14.56 -0.32
N ASN A 315 5.97 15.80 -0.09
CA ASN A 315 6.70 17.01 -0.44
C ASN A 315 7.38 17.54 0.82
N ASN A 316 8.70 17.45 0.91
CA ASN A 316 9.48 17.82 2.09
C ASN A 316 9.16 19.22 2.62
N GLY A 317 8.80 19.31 3.90
CA GLY A 317 8.48 20.56 4.58
C GLY A 317 7.13 21.19 4.21
N VAL A 318 6.37 20.55 3.30
CA VAL A 318 5.03 21.01 2.89
C VAL A 318 3.94 20.13 3.51
N ASN A 319 4.01 18.81 3.32
CA ASN A 319 3.02 17.85 3.81
C ASN A 319 3.61 16.70 4.63
N GLY A 320 4.89 16.78 4.98
CA GLY A 320 5.63 15.79 5.73
C GLY A 320 7.12 15.89 5.43
N TYR A 321 7.86 14.86 5.83
CA TYR A 321 9.29 14.76 5.60
C TYR A 321 9.68 13.35 5.14
N ILE A 322 10.55 13.28 4.10
CA ILE A 322 11.27 12.06 3.74
C ILE A 322 12.59 12.09 4.51
N VAL A 323 12.83 11.05 5.32
CA VAL A 323 13.95 11.01 6.26
C VAL A 323 14.71 9.69 6.16
N ASP A 324 16.00 9.75 6.46
CA ASP A 324 16.81 8.54 6.65
C ASP A 324 16.83 8.16 8.14
N TYR A 325 16.16 7.09 8.51
CA TYR A 325 16.12 6.61 9.89
C TYR A 325 17.46 6.11 10.44
N GLN A 326 18.50 6.00 9.61
CA GLN A 326 19.86 5.80 10.09
C GLN A 326 20.41 7.08 10.76
N ASN A 327 19.93 8.26 10.34
CA ASN A 327 20.24 9.54 10.96
C ASN A 327 19.25 9.85 12.10
N LYS A 328 19.43 9.19 13.25
CA LYS A 328 18.52 9.28 14.39
C LYS A 328 18.39 10.69 14.96
N GLU A 329 19.49 11.46 14.93
CA GLU A 329 19.49 12.85 15.41
C GLU A 329 18.55 13.74 14.56
N GLU A 330 18.59 13.61 13.25
CA GLU A 330 17.66 14.32 12.37
C GLU A 330 16.20 14.00 12.70
N ILE A 331 15.88 12.72 12.99
CA ILE A 331 14.51 12.34 13.37
C ILE A 331 14.11 12.98 14.69
N VAL A 332 15.00 12.97 15.68
CA VAL A 332 14.76 13.63 16.98
C VAL A 332 14.52 15.12 16.81
N GLU A 333 15.31 15.80 15.97
CA GLU A 333 15.11 17.23 15.64
C GLU A 333 13.74 17.47 14.96
N LYS A 334 13.34 16.62 14.02
CA LYS A 334 12.01 16.74 13.38
C LYS A 334 10.87 16.50 14.37
N ILE A 335 11.01 15.53 15.29
CA ILE A 335 10.04 15.29 16.36
C ILE A 335 9.93 16.52 17.26
N ASN A 336 11.06 17.07 17.74
CA ASN A 336 11.06 18.29 18.55
C ASN A 336 10.45 19.48 17.79
N PHE A 337 10.81 19.66 16.52
CA PHE A 337 10.23 20.72 15.68
C PHE A 337 8.69 20.62 15.61
N ILE A 338 8.13 19.42 15.44
CA ILE A 338 6.67 19.18 15.40
C ILE A 338 6.03 19.52 16.75
N ILE A 339 6.69 19.19 17.86
CA ILE A 339 6.19 19.47 19.21
C ILE A 339 6.21 21.00 19.51
N GLU A 340 7.30 21.64 19.18
CA GLU A 340 7.56 23.05 19.51
C GLU A 340 6.83 24.02 18.57
N ASN A 341 6.39 23.55 17.39
CA ASN A 341 5.69 24.35 16.39
C ASN A 341 4.31 23.75 16.02
N PRO A 342 3.34 23.76 16.95
CA PRO A 342 2.05 23.10 16.76
C PRO A 342 1.25 23.62 15.56
N GLU A 343 1.31 24.93 15.29
CA GLU A 343 0.64 25.52 14.12
C GLU A 343 1.24 25.00 12.81
N LYS A 344 2.58 24.88 12.75
CA LYS A 344 3.25 24.34 11.57
C LYS A 344 2.97 22.85 11.40
N ALA A 345 2.91 22.09 12.49
CA ALA A 345 2.52 20.68 12.47
C ALA A 345 1.08 20.50 11.95
N GLN A 346 0.16 21.35 12.37
CA GLN A 346 -1.23 21.37 11.88
C GLN A 346 -1.29 21.71 10.39
N GLU A 347 -0.53 22.70 9.93
CA GLU A 347 -0.45 23.06 8.51
C GLU A 347 0.10 21.91 7.66
N LEU A 348 1.18 21.24 8.10
CA LEU A 348 1.71 20.03 7.44
C LEU A 348 0.64 18.94 7.31
N GLY A 349 -0.12 18.68 8.38
CA GLY A 349 -1.20 17.71 8.38
C GLY A 349 -2.34 18.07 7.43
N LYS A 350 -2.76 19.33 7.41
CA LYS A 350 -3.76 19.86 6.47
C LYS A 350 -3.31 19.67 5.02
N GLN A 351 -2.08 20.07 4.70
CA GLN A 351 -1.50 19.90 3.36
C GLN A 351 -1.37 18.43 2.97
N ALA A 352 -1.10 17.53 3.94
CA ALA A 352 -1.10 16.09 3.71
C ALA A 352 -2.48 15.57 3.29
N GLY A 353 -3.54 15.96 4.01
CA GLY A 353 -4.92 15.61 3.68
C GLY A 353 -5.35 16.14 2.31
N ASP A 354 -5.07 17.43 2.03
CA ASP A 354 -5.37 18.06 0.74
C ASP A 354 -4.64 17.36 -0.41
N PHE A 355 -3.38 17.02 -0.23
CA PHE A 355 -2.59 16.31 -1.23
C PHE A 355 -3.20 14.96 -1.57
N ILE A 356 -3.51 14.13 -0.56
CA ILE A 356 -4.11 12.80 -0.75
C ILE A 356 -5.46 12.89 -1.44
N ARG A 357 -6.32 13.80 -1.02
CA ARG A 357 -7.65 14.03 -1.62
C ARG A 357 -7.53 14.33 -3.12
N ASN A 358 -6.59 15.17 -3.49
CA ASN A 358 -6.43 15.66 -4.86
C ASN A 358 -5.63 14.71 -5.77
N ASN A 359 -4.69 13.90 -5.21
CA ASN A 359 -3.71 13.15 -6.02
C ASN A 359 -3.78 11.63 -5.83
N ALA A 360 -4.29 11.14 -4.69
CA ALA A 360 -4.29 9.72 -4.36
C ALA A 360 -5.65 9.21 -3.85
N SER A 361 -6.75 9.88 -4.22
CA SER A 361 -8.11 9.38 -3.96
C SER A 361 -8.44 8.16 -4.80
N LEU A 362 -9.46 7.39 -4.40
CA LEU A 362 -9.95 6.22 -5.15
C LEU A 362 -10.28 6.57 -6.60
N SER A 363 -10.92 7.72 -6.82
CA SER A 363 -11.28 8.19 -8.17
C SER A 363 -10.04 8.47 -9.02
N LYS A 364 -9.01 9.12 -8.47
CA LYS A 364 -7.75 9.38 -9.17
C LYS A 364 -7.00 8.09 -9.50
N ALA A 365 -6.91 7.16 -8.54
CA ALA A 365 -6.28 5.86 -8.75
C ALA A 365 -7.02 5.06 -9.86
N SER A 366 -8.36 5.03 -9.84
CA SER A 366 -9.15 4.34 -10.86
C SER A 366 -8.91 4.89 -12.27
N THR A 367 -8.67 6.20 -12.41
CA THR A 367 -8.39 6.83 -13.72
C THR A 367 -7.17 6.21 -14.41
N GLY A 368 -6.13 5.81 -13.66
CA GLY A 368 -4.97 5.12 -14.23
C GLY A 368 -5.32 3.77 -14.86
N PHE A 369 -6.20 3.01 -14.20
CA PHE A 369 -6.73 1.75 -14.75
C PHE A 369 -7.60 2.00 -15.99
N VAL A 370 -8.50 2.96 -15.93
CA VAL A 370 -9.39 3.30 -17.06
C VAL A 370 -8.56 3.68 -18.29
N LYS A 371 -7.52 4.50 -18.14
CA LYS A 371 -6.61 4.86 -19.24
C LYS A 371 -5.92 3.63 -19.84
N ALA A 372 -5.37 2.74 -19.00
CA ALA A 372 -4.71 1.52 -19.46
C ALA A 372 -5.69 0.59 -20.21
N ILE A 373 -6.92 0.44 -19.72
CA ILE A 373 -7.98 -0.35 -20.37
C ILE A 373 -8.36 0.25 -21.72
N LYS A 374 -8.64 1.56 -21.78
CA LYS A 374 -9.02 2.24 -23.03
C LYS A 374 -7.92 2.12 -24.09
N THR A 375 -6.65 2.31 -23.68
CA THR A 375 -5.48 2.11 -24.56
C THR A 375 -5.42 0.68 -25.09
N SER A 376 -5.67 -0.33 -24.25
CA SER A 376 -5.62 -1.74 -24.64
C SER A 376 -6.79 -2.16 -25.54
N LEU A 377 -7.95 -1.55 -25.37
CA LEU A 377 -9.13 -1.78 -26.20
C LEU A 377 -9.13 -0.91 -27.48
N HIS A 378 -8.08 -0.11 -27.72
CA HIS A 378 -8.02 0.88 -28.81
C HIS A 378 -9.18 1.88 -28.80
N LEU A 379 -9.69 2.21 -27.62
CA LEU A 379 -10.68 3.26 -27.43
C LEU A 379 -9.95 4.59 -27.24
N PHE A 380 -10.26 5.57 -28.06
CA PHE A 380 -9.69 6.92 -27.93
C PHE A 380 -10.09 7.53 -26.57
N ILE A 381 -9.12 8.19 -25.96
CA ILE A 381 -9.27 8.88 -24.68
C ILE A 381 -9.70 10.32 -24.93
#